data_e248d28ceb3e9fa6166af648b73a5680
#
_entry.id   e248d28ceb3e9fa6166af648b73a5680
#
_cell.length_a   1.000
_cell.length_b   1.000
_cell.length_c   1.000
_cell.angle_alpha   90.00
_cell.angle_beta   90.00
_cell.angle_gamma   90.00
#
_symmetry.space_group_name_H-M   'P 1'
#
loop_
_entity.id
_entity.type
_entity.pdbx_description
1 polymer ?
#
loop_
_entity_poly.entity_id
_entity_poly.type
_entity_poly.pdbx_seq_one_letter_code
_entity_poly.pdbx_strand_id
1 'polypeptide(L)'
;MRAPPAPQGGQSADGERLNMRAWMIGAAIVLAGCTSMPMSGPTIGAIETAALESDSTLQPFAFAAITPETLEVLDRRRREPPSDLTRGGGQNFQLKIGDVVSVTIWEAVEGGVFSGNGMGNRASGLPRQRIGDSGAISVPYAGRIRAAGRTPEAVASAIVAALEGKAIEPQVLVTLDTSPVSAVTVIGDALGKAGRIPLAGVGERVLDVLATAGGASIPAHQALVRLTRGDAQAETHLSRILREPAQNVRVMPGDVLTVMNSNESYSVMGAANRPRRMSFSAEIMTLDEALADVGGLSDNSASPSAVYVFRYEPTELARQLPPVPDRAPEGREPPSAGTSAGLMSPVVYNLDLSDPGSFFLARRFVVQDGDIIYVANADFANAQKVLRVFASVLTPAAATLRLINDLN
;
A
#
# COMPACT_ATOMS: atom_id res chain seq x y z
N MET A 1 -40.23 73.96 -71.95
CA MET A 1 -40.07 73.81 -70.50
C MET A 1 -40.43 72.37 -70.12
N ARG A 2 -39.46 71.53 -69.82
CA ARG A 2 -39.62 70.14 -69.40
C ARG A 2 -39.25 70.07 -67.90
N ALA A 3 -40.14 69.52 -67.09
CA ALA A 3 -39.93 69.30 -65.63
C ALA A 3 -39.02 68.07 -65.42
N PRO A 4 -38.18 68.08 -64.36
CA PRO A 4 -37.30 66.99 -64.06
C PRO A 4 -38.04 65.83 -63.31
N PRO A 5 -37.60 64.56 -63.44
CA PRO A 5 -38.21 63.43 -62.80
C PRO A 5 -37.84 63.35 -61.29
N ALA A 6 -38.76 62.79 -60.50
CA ALA A 6 -38.64 62.59 -59.07
C ALA A 6 -37.65 61.45 -58.71
N PRO A 7 -36.99 61.51 -57.52
CA PRO A 7 -36.08 60.48 -57.11
C PRO A 7 -36.79 59.24 -56.59
N GLN A 8 -36.44 58.05 -57.11
CA GLN A 8 -36.78 56.75 -56.54
C GLN A 8 -35.81 56.41 -55.38
N GLY A 9 -36.30 56.53 -54.16
CA GLY A 9 -35.53 56.14 -53.01
C GLY A 9 -36.43 55.21 -52.14
N GLY A 10 -36.07 53.95 -52.07
CA GLY A 10 -36.83 53.06 -51.20
C GLY A 10 -36.56 51.58 -51.37
N GLN A 11 -35.33 51.14 -51.31
CA GLN A 11 -34.95 49.70 -51.22
C GLN A 11 -33.56 49.47 -50.65
N SER A 12 -33.35 49.75 -49.38
CA SER A 12 -32.11 49.29 -48.71
C SER A 12 -32.25 49.03 -47.19
N ALA A 13 -33.36 49.41 -46.56
CA ALA A 13 -33.47 49.26 -45.12
C ALA A 13 -33.95 47.84 -44.66
N ASP A 14 -34.61 47.08 -45.50
CA ASP A 14 -35.18 45.75 -45.11
C ASP A 14 -34.12 44.63 -45.28
N GLY A 15 -33.14 44.76 -46.18
CA GLY A 15 -32.05 43.82 -46.35
C GLY A 15 -31.06 43.78 -45.16
N GLU A 16 -30.78 44.94 -44.61
CA GLU A 16 -29.87 45.02 -43.45
C GLU A 16 -30.53 44.48 -42.17
N ARG A 17 -31.81 44.70 -42.00
CA ARG A 17 -32.58 44.15 -40.81
C ARG A 17 -32.71 42.63 -40.87
N LEU A 18 -32.84 42.04 -42.06
CA LEU A 18 -32.92 40.60 -42.28
C LEU A 18 -31.56 39.94 -41.97
N ASN A 19 -30.47 40.55 -42.42
CA ASN A 19 -29.13 40.06 -42.15
C ASN A 19 -28.73 40.16 -40.68
N MET A 20 -29.13 41.23 -39.97
CA MET A 20 -28.84 41.43 -38.54
C MET A 20 -29.64 40.43 -37.67
N ARG A 21 -30.91 40.11 -38.07
CA ARG A 21 -31.68 39.05 -37.37
C ARG A 21 -31.14 37.66 -37.61
N ALA A 22 -30.70 37.34 -38.81
CA ALA A 22 -30.04 36.06 -39.13
C ALA A 22 -28.70 35.90 -38.36
N TRP A 23 -27.96 36.99 -38.19
CA TRP A 23 -26.71 37.03 -37.39
C TRP A 23 -26.98 36.83 -35.90
N MET A 24 -28.04 37.47 -35.33
CA MET A 24 -28.42 37.30 -33.93
C MET A 24 -28.98 35.88 -33.65
N ILE A 25 -29.71 35.28 -34.56
CA ILE A 25 -30.20 33.88 -34.42
C ILE A 25 -29.03 32.91 -34.51
N GLY A 26 -28.05 33.14 -35.43
CA GLY A 26 -26.85 32.36 -35.54
C GLY A 26 -25.98 32.43 -34.26
N ALA A 27 -25.84 33.62 -33.67
CA ALA A 27 -25.12 33.85 -32.41
C ALA A 27 -25.83 33.19 -31.23
N ALA A 28 -27.17 33.20 -31.17
CA ALA A 28 -27.95 32.56 -30.12
C ALA A 28 -27.88 31.02 -30.17
N ILE A 29 -27.86 30.42 -31.38
CA ILE A 29 -27.71 28.96 -31.56
C ILE A 29 -26.32 28.49 -31.14
N VAL A 30 -25.27 29.31 -31.38
CA VAL A 30 -23.89 29.00 -30.97
C VAL A 30 -23.74 29.09 -29.45
N LEU A 31 -24.42 30.01 -28.76
CA LEU A 31 -24.40 30.08 -27.29
C LEU A 31 -25.16 28.94 -26.62
N ALA A 32 -26.20 28.39 -27.24
CA ALA A 32 -26.96 27.25 -26.71
C ALA A 32 -26.22 25.91 -26.84
N GLY A 33 -25.23 25.80 -27.73
CA GLY A 33 -24.42 24.60 -27.94
C GLY A 33 -23.31 24.38 -26.92
N CYS A 34 -23.02 25.33 -26.03
CA CYS A 34 -21.89 25.26 -25.09
C CYS A 34 -22.10 24.33 -23.90
N THR A 35 -23.34 23.81 -23.67
CA THR A 35 -23.64 22.98 -22.49
C THR A 35 -23.36 21.48 -22.67
N SER A 36 -23.00 21.00 -23.86
CA SER A 36 -22.85 19.58 -24.19
C SER A 36 -21.47 19.17 -24.71
N MET A 37 -20.40 19.94 -24.39
CA MET A 37 -19.06 19.49 -24.77
C MET A 37 -18.59 18.32 -23.90
N PRO A 38 -17.98 17.27 -24.51
CA PRO A 38 -17.47 16.13 -23.77
C PRO A 38 -16.38 16.59 -22.80
N MET A 39 -16.64 16.36 -21.50
CA MET A 39 -15.71 16.64 -20.41
C MET A 39 -15.06 15.35 -19.96
N SER A 40 -13.79 15.43 -19.54
CA SER A 40 -13.01 14.26 -19.10
C SER A 40 -13.39 13.75 -17.71
N GLY A 41 -14.48 14.25 -17.11
CA GLY A 41 -14.96 13.87 -15.77
C GLY A 41 -15.89 14.94 -15.18
N PRO A 42 -16.30 14.77 -13.90
CA PRO A 42 -17.21 15.70 -13.24
C PRO A 42 -16.57 17.09 -13.08
N THR A 43 -17.42 18.13 -13.15
CA THR A 43 -16.99 19.50 -12.83
C THR A 43 -16.80 19.68 -11.33
N ILE A 44 -16.10 20.73 -10.93
CA ILE A 44 -15.97 21.17 -9.53
C ILE A 44 -17.36 21.27 -8.89
N GLY A 45 -18.28 22.02 -9.52
CA GLY A 45 -19.64 22.16 -9.03
C GLY A 45 -20.43 20.85 -8.93
N ALA A 46 -20.22 19.90 -9.84
CA ALA A 46 -20.88 18.60 -9.76
C ALA A 46 -20.42 17.76 -8.57
N ILE A 47 -19.12 17.77 -8.26
CA ILE A 47 -18.56 17.07 -7.08
C ILE A 47 -19.08 17.72 -5.80
N GLU A 48 -19.08 19.05 -5.76
CA GLU A 48 -19.54 19.84 -4.61
C GLU A 48 -21.06 19.69 -4.38
N THR A 49 -21.86 19.73 -5.45
CA THR A 49 -23.32 19.52 -5.36
C THR A 49 -23.62 18.09 -4.92
N ALA A 50 -22.95 17.09 -5.46
CA ALA A 50 -23.13 15.70 -5.06
C ALA A 50 -22.75 15.46 -3.57
N ALA A 51 -21.81 16.22 -3.02
CA ALA A 51 -21.48 16.19 -1.60
C ALA A 51 -22.59 16.79 -0.72
N LEU A 52 -23.40 17.71 -1.26
CA LEU A 52 -24.50 18.37 -0.56
C LEU A 52 -25.86 17.68 -0.73
N GLU A 53 -26.10 17.00 -1.86
CA GLU A 53 -27.37 16.34 -2.18
C GLU A 53 -27.38 14.89 -1.69
N SER A 54 -28.15 14.62 -0.63
CA SER A 54 -28.37 13.27 -0.10
C SER A 54 -29.29 12.39 -0.95
N ASP A 55 -29.85 12.92 -2.03
CA ASP A 55 -30.88 12.27 -2.85
C ASP A 55 -30.33 11.73 -4.20
N SER A 56 -29.00 11.73 -4.35
CA SER A 56 -28.40 11.09 -5.51
C SER A 56 -28.55 9.57 -5.41
N THR A 57 -29.01 8.93 -6.49
CA THR A 57 -29.05 7.45 -6.65
C THR A 57 -27.66 6.82 -6.53
N LEU A 58 -26.63 7.62 -6.35
CA LEU A 58 -25.24 7.25 -6.14
C LEU A 58 -24.94 7.19 -4.64
N GLN A 59 -23.95 6.39 -4.27
CA GLN A 59 -23.52 6.19 -2.89
C GLN A 59 -23.10 7.53 -2.25
N PRO A 60 -23.71 7.94 -1.10
CA PRO A 60 -23.32 9.16 -0.41
C PRO A 60 -21.88 9.05 0.09
N PHE A 61 -21.11 10.13 0.02
CA PHE A 61 -19.73 10.20 0.49
C PHE A 61 -19.51 11.35 1.46
N ALA A 62 -18.54 11.18 2.36
CA ALA A 62 -18.06 12.27 3.19
C ALA A 62 -17.10 13.16 2.38
N PHE A 63 -17.16 14.48 2.63
CA PHE A 63 -16.26 15.45 2.00
C PHE A 63 -15.39 16.12 3.06
N ALA A 64 -14.08 16.10 2.87
CA ALA A 64 -13.11 16.67 3.81
C ALA A 64 -12.06 17.50 3.08
N ALA A 65 -11.70 18.66 3.61
CA ALA A 65 -10.53 19.39 3.13
C ALA A 65 -9.26 18.79 3.73
N ILE A 66 -8.17 18.75 2.96
CA ILE A 66 -6.85 18.38 3.46
C ILE A 66 -6.30 19.58 4.24
N THR A 67 -6.48 19.56 5.56
CA THR A 67 -6.01 20.57 6.50
C THR A 67 -5.03 19.94 7.50
N PRO A 68 -4.29 20.74 8.28
CA PRO A 68 -3.46 20.19 9.36
C PRO A 68 -4.24 19.27 10.31
N GLU A 69 -5.48 19.62 10.64
CA GLU A 69 -6.35 18.84 11.54
C GLU A 69 -6.74 17.49 10.90
N THR A 70 -7.12 17.51 9.63
CA THR A 70 -7.40 16.28 8.87
C THR A 70 -6.19 15.37 8.86
N LEU A 71 -5.00 15.91 8.62
CA LEU A 71 -3.76 15.14 8.62
C LEU A 71 -3.41 14.56 9.99
N GLU A 72 -3.71 15.28 11.08
CA GLU A 72 -3.51 14.75 12.45
C GLU A 72 -4.40 13.53 12.73
N VAL A 73 -5.64 13.54 12.27
CA VAL A 73 -6.57 12.41 12.39
C VAL A 73 -6.02 11.20 11.61
N LEU A 74 -5.58 11.41 10.37
CA LEU A 74 -5.01 10.35 9.53
C LEU A 74 -3.69 9.79 10.09
N ASP A 75 -2.79 10.66 10.58
CA ASP A 75 -1.50 10.30 11.16
C ASP A 75 -1.64 9.50 12.48
N ARG A 76 -2.65 9.85 13.30
CA ARG A 76 -2.92 9.11 14.55
C ARG A 76 -3.19 7.64 14.29
N ARG A 77 -4.00 7.36 13.29
CA ARG A 77 -4.31 5.98 12.90
C ARG A 77 -3.10 5.22 12.37
N ARG A 78 -2.23 5.87 11.58
CA ARG A 78 -1.02 5.22 11.07
C ARG A 78 -0.06 4.77 12.17
N ARG A 79 -0.12 5.40 13.35
CA ARG A 79 0.68 5.06 14.53
C ARG A 79 0.09 3.93 15.37
N GLU A 80 -1.07 3.37 15.00
CA GLU A 80 -1.63 2.23 15.71
C GLU A 80 -0.64 1.05 15.75
N PRO A 81 -0.50 0.39 16.92
CA PRO A 81 0.50 -0.65 17.09
C PRO A 81 0.23 -1.84 16.16
N PRO A 82 1.29 -2.54 15.75
CA PRO A 82 1.15 -3.72 14.90
C PRO A 82 0.35 -4.81 15.60
N SER A 83 -0.34 -5.63 14.79
CA SER A 83 -1.16 -6.75 15.21
C SER A 83 -0.52 -7.68 16.27
N ASP A 84 -1.34 -8.37 17.04
CA ASP A 84 -1.02 -9.23 18.18
C ASP A 84 0.07 -10.32 17.99
N LEU A 85 0.62 -10.49 16.80
CA LEU A 85 1.70 -11.46 16.54
C LEU A 85 3.00 -11.16 17.30
N THR A 86 3.17 -9.92 17.78
CA THR A 86 4.34 -9.54 18.61
C THR A 86 4.34 -10.17 20.00
N ARG A 87 3.18 -10.67 20.48
CA ARG A 87 3.01 -11.24 21.84
C ARG A 87 3.39 -12.71 21.98
N GLY A 88 4.08 -13.31 21.01
CA GLY A 88 4.62 -14.66 21.15
C GLY A 88 5.67 -14.73 22.27
N GLY A 89 5.28 -15.22 23.44
CA GLY A 89 6.15 -15.40 24.61
C GLY A 89 7.38 -16.24 24.28
N GLY A 90 8.50 -15.92 24.93
CA GLY A 90 9.71 -16.73 24.85
C GLY A 90 9.44 -18.14 25.34
N GLN A 91 9.25 -19.08 24.41
CA GLN A 91 9.24 -20.48 24.77
C GLN A 91 10.70 -20.92 24.93
N ASN A 92 11.03 -21.50 26.10
CA ASN A 92 12.26 -22.23 26.27
C ASN A 92 12.30 -23.34 25.23
N PHE A 93 13.37 -23.38 24.45
CA PHE A 93 13.55 -24.37 23.42
C PHE A 93 13.58 -25.77 24.05
N GLN A 94 12.65 -26.62 23.65
CA GLN A 94 12.55 -28.01 24.10
C GLN A 94 12.68 -28.96 22.92
N LEU A 95 13.46 -30.02 23.10
CA LEU A 95 13.61 -31.11 22.14
C LEU A 95 12.27 -31.81 21.89
N LYS A 96 12.00 -32.20 20.66
CA LYS A 96 10.77 -32.84 20.21
C LYS A 96 11.03 -34.24 19.63
N ILE A 97 9.99 -35.07 19.62
CA ILE A 97 10.02 -36.30 18.86
C ILE A 97 10.31 -36.01 17.39
N GLY A 98 11.26 -36.71 16.79
CA GLY A 98 11.72 -36.47 15.43
C GLY A 98 12.99 -35.61 15.31
N ASP A 99 13.37 -34.87 16.36
CA ASP A 99 14.63 -34.15 16.38
C ASP A 99 15.85 -35.08 16.33
N VAL A 100 16.92 -34.61 15.72
CA VAL A 100 18.20 -35.32 15.66
C VAL A 100 19.17 -34.58 16.57
N VAL A 101 19.74 -35.32 17.52
CA VAL A 101 20.68 -34.79 18.51
C VAL A 101 22.03 -35.50 18.43
N SER A 102 23.09 -34.75 18.71
CA SER A 102 24.45 -35.28 18.95
C SER A 102 24.75 -35.19 20.42
N VAL A 103 25.35 -36.24 20.95
CA VAL A 103 25.81 -36.31 22.35
C VAL A 103 27.32 -36.49 22.35
N THR A 104 28.06 -35.62 23.01
CA THR A 104 29.50 -35.77 23.21
C THR A 104 29.76 -35.87 24.72
N ILE A 105 30.52 -36.89 25.09
CA ILE A 105 30.86 -37.22 26.49
C ILE A 105 32.39 -37.10 26.65
N TRP A 106 32.83 -36.37 27.65
CA TRP A 106 34.23 -36.25 28.09
C TRP A 106 34.39 -36.90 29.46
N GLU A 107 35.54 -37.53 29.69
CA GLU A 107 35.92 -38.03 30.97
C GLU A 107 37.22 -37.31 31.45
N ALA A 108 37.37 -37.15 32.75
CA ALA A 108 38.54 -36.46 33.33
C ALA A 108 39.83 -37.28 33.21
N VAL A 109 39.72 -38.61 33.04
CA VAL A 109 40.88 -39.53 33.06
C VAL A 109 41.01 -40.29 31.71
N GLU A 110 42.27 -40.51 31.29
CA GLU A 110 42.60 -41.35 30.15
C GLU A 110 42.32 -42.82 30.47
N GLY A 111 41.69 -43.56 29.56
CA GLY A 111 41.31 -44.96 29.77
C GLY A 111 39.94 -45.19 30.42
N GLY A 112 39.10 -44.13 30.54
CA GLY A 112 37.73 -44.25 30.96
C GLY A 112 36.84 -44.93 29.91
N VAL A 113 35.59 -45.18 30.27
CA VAL A 113 34.61 -45.97 29.48
C VAL A 113 34.27 -45.34 28.11
N PHE A 114 34.44 -44.02 27.99
CA PHE A 114 34.25 -43.23 26.78
C PHE A 114 35.54 -42.76 26.13
N SER A 115 36.69 -43.22 26.60
CA SER A 115 37.97 -42.93 25.99
C SER A 115 38.12 -43.66 24.66
N GLY A 116 38.31 -42.95 23.55
CA GLY A 116 38.57 -43.56 22.24
C GLY A 116 39.94 -44.24 22.21
N ASN A 117 40.13 -45.23 21.30
CA ASN A 117 41.34 -46.01 21.12
C ASN A 117 42.59 -45.22 20.63
N GLY A 118 42.69 -43.94 20.86
CA GLY A 118 43.80 -43.08 20.49
C GLY A 118 44.46 -42.39 21.71
N MET A 119 45.81 -42.39 21.79
CA MET A 119 46.54 -41.67 22.82
C MET A 119 46.12 -40.18 22.86
N GLY A 120 45.49 -39.75 23.97
CA GLY A 120 45.09 -38.39 24.23
C GLY A 120 43.64 -38.00 23.93
N ASN A 121 42.75 -38.90 23.48
CA ASN A 121 41.38 -38.57 23.18
C ASN A 121 40.45 -38.84 24.38
N ARG A 122 40.09 -37.81 25.12
CA ARG A 122 39.20 -37.86 26.29
C ARG A 122 37.73 -37.66 25.93
N ALA A 123 37.39 -37.58 24.66
CA ALA A 123 36.03 -37.29 24.18
C ALA A 123 35.54 -38.42 23.30
N SER A 124 34.32 -38.88 23.54
CA SER A 124 33.57 -39.79 22.62
C SER A 124 32.30 -39.11 22.14
N GLY A 125 32.29 -38.79 20.83
CA GLY A 125 31.04 -38.36 20.14
C GLY A 125 30.17 -39.57 19.81
N LEU A 126 28.96 -39.64 20.32
CA LEU A 126 28.01 -40.66 19.91
C LEU A 126 27.47 -40.38 18.51
N PRO A 127 27.10 -41.43 17.73
CA PRO A 127 26.39 -41.20 16.47
C PRO A 127 25.17 -40.33 16.64
N ARG A 128 24.85 -39.53 15.63
CA ARG A 128 23.63 -38.75 15.59
C ARG A 128 22.41 -39.65 15.81
N GLN A 129 21.55 -39.25 16.73
CA GLN A 129 20.38 -40.03 17.11
C GLN A 129 19.11 -39.23 16.88
N ARG A 130 18.11 -39.87 16.25
CA ARG A 130 16.75 -39.29 16.18
C ARG A 130 16.00 -39.61 17.47
N ILE A 131 15.35 -38.63 18.06
CA ILE A 131 14.41 -38.86 19.15
C ILE A 131 13.19 -39.59 18.58
N GLY A 132 13.07 -40.88 18.90
CA GLY A 132 11.98 -41.74 18.43
C GLY A 132 10.66 -41.44 19.16
N ASP A 133 9.61 -42.21 18.83
CA ASP A 133 8.24 -42.06 19.38
C ASP A 133 8.19 -42.20 20.90
N SER A 134 9.13 -42.97 21.50
CA SER A 134 9.27 -43.04 22.95
C SER A 134 9.74 -41.74 23.62
N GLY A 135 10.18 -40.76 22.83
CA GLY A 135 10.75 -39.50 23.32
C GLY A 135 12.11 -39.65 23.98
N ALA A 136 12.82 -40.78 23.81
CA ALA A 136 14.07 -41.07 24.45
C ALA A 136 15.21 -41.26 23.44
N ILE A 137 16.44 -40.98 23.86
CA ILE A 137 17.70 -41.32 23.18
C ILE A 137 18.41 -42.45 23.95
N SER A 138 19.25 -43.19 23.27
CA SER A 138 20.04 -44.28 23.86
C SER A 138 21.48 -43.82 24.07
N VAL A 139 21.95 -43.86 25.31
CA VAL A 139 23.33 -43.49 25.67
C VAL A 139 24.01 -44.71 26.28
N PRO A 140 25.18 -45.15 25.75
CA PRO A 140 25.92 -46.28 26.32
C PRO A 140 26.13 -46.07 27.83
N TYR A 141 26.01 -47.12 28.58
CA TYR A 141 26.13 -47.13 30.06
C TYR A 141 25.09 -46.33 30.85
N ALA A 142 24.51 -45.26 30.27
CA ALA A 142 23.42 -44.46 30.85
C ALA A 142 22.03 -45.04 30.52
N GLY A 143 21.92 -45.90 29.46
CA GLY A 143 20.66 -46.48 29.04
C GLY A 143 19.79 -45.52 28.23
N ARG A 144 18.46 -45.62 28.43
CA ARG A 144 17.49 -44.77 27.72
C ARG A 144 17.17 -43.49 28.53
N ILE A 145 17.48 -42.33 27.94
CA ILE A 145 17.29 -41.02 28.57
C ILE A 145 16.17 -40.31 27.83
N ARG A 146 15.14 -39.85 28.57
CA ARG A 146 14.06 -39.07 28.00
C ARG A 146 14.56 -37.68 27.57
N ALA A 147 14.45 -37.40 26.28
CA ALA A 147 14.91 -36.16 25.68
C ALA A 147 13.72 -35.24 25.30
N ALA A 148 12.62 -35.82 24.76
CA ALA A 148 11.45 -35.02 24.36
C ALA A 148 10.83 -34.28 25.54
N GLY A 149 10.52 -32.98 25.30
CA GLY A 149 9.96 -32.06 26.28
C GLY A 149 11.01 -31.47 27.24
N ARG A 150 12.31 -31.71 27.03
CA ARG A 150 13.42 -31.17 27.84
C ARG A 150 14.32 -30.29 27.01
N THR A 151 15.04 -29.38 27.67
CA THR A 151 16.11 -28.63 27.00
C THR A 151 17.36 -29.51 26.83
N PRO A 152 18.25 -29.21 25.88
CA PRO A 152 19.51 -29.93 25.71
C PRO A 152 20.32 -30.03 27.01
N GLU A 153 20.35 -28.94 27.78
CA GLU A 153 21.06 -28.87 29.07
C GLU A 153 20.43 -29.80 30.11
N ALA A 154 19.10 -29.87 30.17
CA ALA A 154 18.40 -30.78 31.08
C ALA A 154 18.61 -32.25 30.71
N VAL A 155 18.76 -32.56 29.40
CA VAL A 155 19.12 -33.90 28.91
C VAL A 155 20.57 -34.24 29.26
N ALA A 156 21.49 -33.26 29.06
CA ALA A 156 22.91 -33.45 29.44
C ALA A 156 23.05 -33.76 30.94
N SER A 157 22.36 -32.98 31.80
CA SER A 157 22.37 -33.22 33.26
C SER A 157 21.80 -34.61 33.63
N ALA A 158 20.74 -35.05 32.93
CA ALA A 158 20.16 -36.38 33.12
C ALA A 158 21.12 -37.52 32.71
N ILE A 159 21.92 -37.31 31.64
CA ILE A 159 22.94 -38.26 31.21
C ILE A 159 24.07 -38.33 32.24
N VAL A 160 24.57 -37.17 32.74
CA VAL A 160 25.58 -37.12 33.79
C VAL A 160 25.14 -37.91 35.02
N ALA A 161 23.92 -37.64 35.50
CA ALA A 161 23.36 -38.38 36.65
C ALA A 161 23.24 -39.90 36.42
N ALA A 162 22.91 -40.33 35.24
CA ALA A 162 22.80 -41.75 34.89
C ALA A 162 24.18 -42.43 34.70
N LEU A 163 25.26 -41.68 34.48
CA LEU A 163 26.63 -42.15 34.39
C LEU A 163 27.39 -42.13 35.73
N GLU A 164 26.74 -41.60 36.79
CA GLU A 164 27.31 -41.56 38.15
C GLU A 164 27.72 -42.96 38.63
N GLY A 165 28.94 -43.11 39.08
CA GLY A 165 29.51 -44.41 39.49
C GLY A 165 29.91 -45.36 38.31
N LYS A 166 29.71 -44.95 37.06
CA LYS A 166 30.04 -45.76 35.88
C LYS A 166 31.12 -45.07 35.01
N ALA A 167 31.18 -43.74 35.02
CA ALA A 167 32.17 -42.91 34.34
C ALA A 167 32.86 -42.01 35.35
N ILE A 168 34.07 -41.57 35.06
CA ILE A 168 34.90 -40.75 35.99
C ILE A 168 34.70 -39.28 35.62
N GLU A 169 33.98 -38.52 36.45
CA GLU A 169 33.68 -37.09 36.28
C GLU A 169 33.18 -36.76 34.86
N PRO A 170 32.11 -37.41 34.41
CA PRO A 170 31.65 -37.22 33.04
C PRO A 170 31.08 -35.81 32.79
N GLN A 171 31.57 -35.21 31.71
CA GLN A 171 31.01 -33.97 31.16
C GLN A 171 30.24 -34.28 29.88
N VAL A 172 29.03 -33.78 29.74
CA VAL A 172 28.15 -34.12 28.62
C VAL A 172 27.67 -32.86 27.91
N LEU A 173 27.81 -32.83 26.61
CA LEU A 173 27.20 -31.82 25.74
C LEU A 173 26.18 -32.47 24.84
N VAL A 174 24.98 -31.97 24.87
CA VAL A 174 23.89 -32.34 23.95
C VAL A 174 23.63 -31.18 23.00
N THR A 175 23.77 -31.42 21.71
CA THR A 175 23.47 -30.44 20.65
C THR A 175 22.33 -30.90 19.77
N LEU A 176 21.46 -30.00 19.36
CA LEU A 176 20.49 -30.26 18.32
C LEU A 176 21.14 -30.11 16.94
N ASP A 177 21.23 -31.16 16.18
CA ASP A 177 21.79 -31.13 14.82
C ASP A 177 20.74 -30.68 13.79
N THR A 178 19.54 -31.29 13.82
CA THR A 178 18.44 -30.95 12.93
C THR A 178 17.10 -31.18 13.63
N SER A 179 16.15 -30.27 13.38
CA SER A 179 14.79 -30.36 13.88
C SER A 179 13.79 -30.31 12.71
N PRO A 180 13.46 -31.45 12.10
CA PRO A 180 12.47 -31.50 11.01
C PRO A 180 11.09 -31.02 11.44
N VAL A 181 10.78 -31.13 12.73
CA VAL A 181 9.51 -30.73 13.33
C VAL A 181 9.50 -29.25 13.68
N SER A 182 10.66 -28.68 14.02
CA SER A 182 10.82 -27.27 14.34
C SER A 182 11.26 -26.52 13.08
N ALA A 183 10.35 -26.28 12.16
CA ALA A 183 10.62 -25.58 10.92
C ALA A 183 9.55 -24.53 10.64
N VAL A 184 9.95 -23.50 9.92
CA VAL A 184 9.09 -22.47 9.32
C VAL A 184 8.94 -22.81 7.84
N THR A 185 7.74 -22.68 7.31
CA THR A 185 7.50 -22.79 5.87
C THR A 185 7.60 -21.41 5.24
N VAL A 186 8.48 -21.25 4.25
CA VAL A 186 8.66 -19.99 3.52
C VAL A 186 8.20 -20.21 2.09
N ILE A 187 7.23 -19.42 1.64
CA ILE A 187 6.63 -19.50 0.31
C ILE A 187 6.44 -18.09 -0.27
N GLY A 188 6.22 -18.00 -1.57
CA GLY A 188 5.90 -16.77 -2.27
C GLY A 188 6.62 -16.65 -3.60
N ASP A 189 6.17 -15.70 -4.40
CA ASP A 189 6.70 -15.39 -5.73
C ASP A 189 7.86 -14.38 -5.70
N ALA A 190 8.00 -13.66 -4.58
CA ALA A 190 9.01 -12.64 -4.36
C ALA A 190 10.21 -13.15 -3.53
N LEU A 191 10.52 -14.46 -3.58
CA LEU A 191 11.58 -15.10 -2.82
C LEU A 191 12.70 -15.61 -3.70
N GLY A 192 13.94 -15.64 -3.15
CA GLY A 192 15.05 -16.35 -3.76
C GLY A 192 14.86 -17.87 -3.79
N LYS A 193 14.38 -18.44 -2.67
CA LYS A 193 14.14 -19.89 -2.54
C LYS A 193 12.99 -20.20 -1.57
N ALA A 194 11.93 -20.82 -2.06
CA ALA A 194 10.85 -21.32 -1.22
C ALA A 194 11.22 -22.67 -0.58
N GLY A 195 10.71 -22.96 0.62
CA GLY A 195 10.91 -24.26 1.27
C GLY A 195 10.64 -24.24 2.77
N ARG A 196 10.90 -25.39 3.41
CA ARG A 196 10.90 -25.51 4.87
C ARG A 196 12.28 -25.21 5.39
N ILE A 197 12.37 -24.23 6.32
CA ILE A 197 13.60 -23.81 6.95
C ILE A 197 13.59 -24.32 8.39
N PRO A 198 14.51 -25.25 8.75
CA PRO A 198 14.62 -25.71 10.12
C PRO A 198 15.10 -24.57 11.02
N LEU A 199 14.49 -24.47 12.20
CA LEU A 199 14.89 -23.50 13.23
C LEU A 199 15.94 -24.16 14.14
N ALA A 200 17.04 -23.45 14.39
CA ALA A 200 18.09 -23.91 15.30
C ALA A 200 17.73 -23.72 16.78
N GLY A 201 16.62 -23.08 17.08
CA GLY A 201 16.12 -22.89 18.45
C GLY A 201 16.76 -21.74 19.22
N VAL A 202 17.55 -20.91 18.57
CA VAL A 202 18.19 -19.73 19.17
C VAL A 202 17.30 -18.48 19.15
N GLY A 203 16.05 -18.62 18.71
CA GLY A 203 15.08 -17.53 18.67
C GLY A 203 15.15 -16.69 17.41
N GLU A 204 15.30 -17.37 16.28
CA GLU A 204 15.35 -16.78 14.95
C GLU A 204 14.13 -15.87 14.70
N ARG A 205 14.40 -14.81 13.96
CA ARG A 205 13.42 -13.79 13.59
C ARG A 205 13.09 -13.88 12.10
N VAL A 206 12.09 -13.12 11.68
CA VAL A 206 11.64 -13.07 10.28
C VAL A 206 12.80 -12.80 9.32
N LEU A 207 13.69 -11.84 9.62
CA LEU A 207 14.83 -11.53 8.74
C LEU A 207 15.84 -12.66 8.66
N ASP A 208 16.08 -13.41 9.75
CA ASP A 208 17.01 -14.55 9.74
C ASP A 208 16.51 -15.67 8.84
N VAL A 209 15.20 -15.95 8.93
CA VAL A 209 14.52 -16.94 8.08
C VAL A 209 14.53 -16.50 6.62
N LEU A 210 14.22 -15.22 6.35
CA LEU A 210 14.29 -14.66 5.00
C LEU A 210 15.70 -14.73 4.41
N ALA A 211 16.73 -14.40 5.19
CA ALA A 211 18.12 -14.50 4.75
C ALA A 211 18.49 -15.95 4.38
N THR A 212 18.04 -16.93 5.18
CA THR A 212 18.26 -18.37 4.90
C THR A 212 17.50 -18.83 3.63
N ALA A 213 16.34 -18.20 3.34
CA ALA A 213 15.57 -18.41 2.10
C ALA A 213 16.19 -17.71 0.87
N GLY A 214 17.34 -17.04 1.01
CA GLY A 214 17.98 -16.32 -0.09
C GLY A 214 17.45 -14.88 -0.29
N GLY A 215 16.71 -14.36 0.66
CA GLY A 215 16.17 -12.99 0.65
C GLY A 215 14.97 -12.80 -0.29
N ALA A 216 14.53 -11.55 -0.41
CA ALA A 216 13.54 -11.15 -1.39
C ALA A 216 14.18 -10.94 -2.77
N SER A 217 13.51 -11.37 -3.82
CA SER A 217 13.95 -11.21 -5.22
C SER A 217 13.55 -9.85 -5.83
N ILE A 218 12.78 -9.06 -5.10
CA ILE A 218 12.26 -7.75 -5.48
C ILE A 218 12.68 -6.69 -4.45
N PRO A 219 12.58 -5.38 -4.77
CA PRO A 219 12.87 -4.31 -3.81
C PRO A 219 12.07 -4.43 -2.52
N ALA A 220 12.66 -4.08 -1.38
CA ALA A 220 12.07 -4.26 -0.07
C ALA A 220 10.73 -3.52 0.14
N HIS A 221 10.52 -2.38 -0.53
CA HIS A 221 9.24 -1.64 -0.48
C HIS A 221 8.12 -2.31 -1.28
N GLN A 222 8.45 -3.19 -2.23
CA GLN A 222 7.49 -3.96 -3.00
C GLN A 222 7.25 -5.35 -2.40
N ALA A 223 8.15 -5.83 -1.52
CA ALA A 223 8.02 -7.12 -0.87
C ALA A 223 7.08 -7.03 0.33
N LEU A 224 5.86 -7.57 0.19
CA LEU A 224 4.91 -7.72 1.28
C LEU A 224 5.17 -9.06 1.99
N VAL A 225 5.46 -8.99 3.27
CA VAL A 225 5.74 -10.15 4.14
C VAL A 225 4.52 -10.42 4.99
N ARG A 226 3.92 -11.60 4.85
CA ARG A 226 2.83 -12.11 5.66
C ARG A 226 3.33 -13.22 6.55
N LEU A 227 3.15 -13.06 7.86
CA LEU A 227 3.38 -14.12 8.85
C LEU A 227 2.04 -14.70 9.28
N THR A 228 1.86 -16.00 9.09
CA THR A 228 0.68 -16.75 9.55
C THR A 228 1.09 -17.67 10.67
N ARG A 229 0.42 -17.56 11.83
CA ARG A 229 0.61 -18.36 13.02
C ARG A 229 -0.73 -18.89 13.51
N GLY A 230 -1.03 -20.17 13.27
CA GLY A 230 -2.37 -20.72 13.50
C GLY A 230 -3.41 -19.93 12.67
N ASP A 231 -4.39 -19.34 13.36
CA ASP A 231 -5.45 -18.52 12.73
C ASP A 231 -5.08 -17.02 12.65
N ALA A 232 -3.99 -16.61 13.29
CA ALA A 232 -3.55 -15.21 13.28
C ALA A 232 -2.67 -14.90 12.08
N GLN A 233 -2.89 -13.73 11.48
CA GLN A 233 -2.11 -13.23 10.36
C GLN A 233 -1.68 -11.79 10.60
N ALA A 234 -0.45 -11.46 10.21
CA ALA A 234 0.05 -10.09 10.14
C ALA A 234 0.79 -9.88 8.84
N GLU A 235 0.61 -8.71 8.26
CA GLU A 235 1.25 -8.30 7.02
C GLU A 235 1.99 -6.99 7.22
N THR A 236 3.17 -6.89 6.60
CA THR A 236 3.94 -5.66 6.57
C THR A 236 4.95 -5.69 5.43
N HIS A 237 5.37 -4.51 4.94
CA HIS A 237 6.44 -4.44 3.94
C HIS A 237 7.79 -4.81 4.55
N LEU A 238 8.63 -5.50 3.76
CA LEU A 238 9.98 -5.87 4.18
C LEU A 238 10.82 -4.65 4.55
N SER A 239 10.65 -3.53 3.85
CA SER A 239 11.28 -2.25 4.16
C SER A 239 10.97 -1.76 5.58
N ARG A 240 9.74 -1.97 6.04
CA ARG A 240 9.34 -1.63 7.42
C ARG A 240 9.99 -2.55 8.45
N ILE A 241 10.07 -3.86 8.16
CA ILE A 241 10.77 -4.81 9.05
C ILE A 241 12.26 -4.43 9.18
N LEU A 242 12.89 -3.94 8.10
CA LEU A 242 14.28 -3.50 8.09
C LEU A 242 14.52 -2.21 8.89
N ARG A 243 13.55 -1.28 8.88
CA ARG A 243 13.67 0.02 9.57
C ARG A 243 13.24 -0.02 11.03
N GLU A 244 12.24 -0.84 11.36
CA GLU A 244 11.63 -0.91 12.69
C GLU A 244 11.96 -2.27 13.34
N PRO A 245 12.94 -2.35 14.26
CA PRO A 245 13.33 -3.62 14.89
C PRO A 245 12.19 -4.35 15.60
N ALA A 246 11.17 -3.61 16.06
CA ALA A 246 9.99 -4.19 16.70
C ALA A 246 9.14 -5.04 15.73
N GLN A 247 9.19 -4.79 14.43
CA GLN A 247 8.50 -5.55 13.39
C GLN A 247 9.24 -6.86 13.02
N ASN A 248 10.53 -6.98 13.36
CA ASN A 248 11.30 -8.19 13.16
C ASN A 248 11.00 -9.17 14.29
N VAL A 249 9.79 -9.75 14.26
CA VAL A 249 9.30 -10.66 15.30
C VAL A 249 9.96 -12.02 15.24
N ARG A 250 9.95 -12.75 16.39
CA ARG A 250 10.41 -14.13 16.43
C ARG A 250 9.47 -15.05 15.69
N VAL A 251 10.03 -15.94 14.90
CA VAL A 251 9.29 -17.02 14.24
C VAL A 251 9.20 -18.25 15.14
N MET A 252 8.13 -19.01 14.98
CA MET A 252 7.88 -20.24 15.76
C MET A 252 7.75 -21.44 14.83
N PRO A 253 8.02 -22.66 15.34
CA PRO A 253 7.76 -23.87 14.58
C PRO A 253 6.31 -23.96 14.13
N GLY A 254 6.10 -24.21 12.84
CA GLY A 254 4.78 -24.25 12.22
C GLY A 254 4.28 -22.93 11.64
N ASP A 255 5.00 -21.84 11.86
CA ASP A 255 4.69 -20.57 11.18
C ASP A 255 4.83 -20.71 9.66
N VAL A 256 4.02 -19.97 8.93
CA VAL A 256 4.13 -19.81 7.49
C VAL A 256 4.49 -18.36 7.19
N LEU A 257 5.63 -18.17 6.54
CA LEU A 257 6.10 -16.88 6.07
C LEU A 257 5.86 -16.78 4.56
N THR A 258 4.96 -15.93 4.14
CA THR A 258 4.67 -15.71 2.72
C THR A 258 5.27 -14.38 2.30
N VAL A 259 6.06 -14.38 1.22
CA VAL A 259 6.63 -13.16 0.63
C VAL A 259 6.10 -13.00 -0.77
N MET A 260 5.35 -11.92 -0.99
CA MET A 260 4.66 -11.67 -2.25
C MET A 260 4.95 -10.27 -2.76
N ASN A 261 4.75 -10.04 -4.05
CA ASN A 261 4.82 -8.70 -4.61
C ASN A 261 3.59 -7.90 -4.17
N SER A 262 3.81 -6.71 -3.61
CA SER A 262 2.75 -5.73 -3.36
C SER A 262 2.32 -5.12 -4.69
N ASN A 263 1.05 -5.33 -5.05
CA ASN A 263 0.46 -4.74 -6.25
C ASN A 263 -0.26 -3.42 -5.95
N GLU A 264 0.13 -2.76 -4.86
CA GLU A 264 -0.44 -1.47 -4.47
C GLU A 264 -0.30 -0.44 -5.60
N SER A 265 -1.38 0.28 -5.85
CA SER A 265 -1.46 1.19 -6.98
C SER A 265 -2.50 2.28 -6.72
N TYR A 266 -2.27 3.44 -7.31
CA TYR A 266 -3.21 4.55 -7.35
C TYR A 266 -3.49 4.95 -8.79
N SER A 267 -4.57 5.68 -9.01
CA SER A 267 -4.95 6.17 -10.33
C SER A 267 -4.99 7.69 -10.32
N VAL A 268 -4.38 8.33 -11.32
CA VAL A 268 -4.51 9.77 -11.53
C VAL A 268 -5.35 10.01 -12.78
N MET A 269 -6.41 10.82 -12.63
CA MET A 269 -7.39 11.11 -13.66
C MET A 269 -7.61 12.61 -13.82
N GLY A 270 -8.32 13.01 -14.88
CA GLY A 270 -8.68 14.40 -15.15
C GLY A 270 -7.55 15.20 -15.79
N ALA A 271 -7.37 16.44 -15.36
CA ALA A 271 -6.46 17.42 -15.95
C ALA A 271 -5.00 17.29 -15.46
N ALA A 272 -4.50 16.08 -15.27
CA ALA A 272 -3.07 15.83 -15.08
C ALA A 272 -2.35 15.73 -16.44
N ASN A 273 -1.04 15.96 -16.48
CA ASN A 273 -0.28 15.87 -17.73
C ASN A 273 -0.26 14.47 -18.34
N ARG A 274 -0.21 13.42 -17.51
CA ARG A 274 -0.21 12.01 -17.92
C ARG A 274 -1.14 11.17 -17.06
N PRO A 275 -2.48 11.33 -17.20
CA PRO A 275 -3.42 10.55 -16.41
C PRO A 275 -3.23 9.06 -16.67
N ARG A 276 -3.00 8.28 -15.61
CA ARG A 276 -2.79 6.83 -15.68
C ARG A 276 -2.84 6.19 -14.29
N ARG A 277 -2.92 4.86 -14.26
CA ARG A 277 -2.69 4.07 -13.05
C ARG A 277 -1.17 3.88 -12.83
N MET A 278 -0.73 4.04 -11.59
CA MET A 278 0.66 3.91 -11.16
C MET A 278 0.77 2.90 -10.03
N SER A 279 1.82 2.09 -10.03
CA SER A 279 2.23 1.33 -8.85
C SER A 279 3.06 2.22 -7.93
N PHE A 280 3.06 1.93 -6.63
CA PHE A 280 3.89 2.68 -5.70
C PHE A 280 5.37 2.51 -5.98
N SER A 281 6.09 3.62 -6.07
CA SER A 281 7.54 3.67 -6.25
C SER A 281 8.30 3.64 -4.92
N ALA A 282 7.60 3.88 -3.81
CA ALA A 282 8.12 3.88 -2.45
C ALA A 282 7.09 3.28 -1.49
N GLU A 283 7.52 2.85 -0.29
CA GLU A 283 6.62 2.34 0.76
C GLU A 283 5.62 3.39 1.27
N ILE A 284 6.07 4.63 1.34
CA ILE A 284 5.23 5.78 1.69
C ILE A 284 5.25 6.70 0.49
N MET A 285 4.12 6.83 -0.18
CA MET A 285 3.92 7.71 -1.31
C MET A 285 3.08 8.89 -0.86
N THR A 286 3.55 10.10 -1.08
CA THR A 286 2.82 11.33 -0.74
C THR A 286 2.07 11.89 -1.95
N LEU A 287 1.07 12.74 -1.72
CA LEU A 287 0.24 13.28 -2.80
C LEU A 287 1.05 14.14 -3.78
N ASP A 288 2.04 14.90 -3.31
CA ASP A 288 2.95 15.65 -4.16
C ASP A 288 3.81 14.73 -5.05
N GLU A 289 4.32 13.63 -4.50
CA GLU A 289 5.07 12.62 -5.25
C GLU A 289 4.18 11.94 -6.30
N ALA A 290 2.96 11.56 -5.92
CA ALA A 290 2.00 10.96 -6.83
C ALA A 290 1.61 11.87 -8.01
N LEU A 291 1.46 13.17 -7.75
CA LEU A 291 1.24 14.17 -8.80
C LEU A 291 2.48 14.37 -9.65
N ALA A 292 3.68 14.37 -9.05
CA ALA A 292 4.93 14.50 -9.79
C ALA A 292 5.18 13.33 -10.75
N ASP A 293 4.84 12.10 -10.34
CA ASP A 293 4.98 10.88 -11.17
C ASP A 293 4.17 10.94 -12.49
N VAL A 294 3.07 11.68 -12.50
CA VAL A 294 2.27 11.91 -13.71
C VAL A 294 2.63 13.22 -14.43
N GLY A 295 3.71 13.89 -13.99
CA GLY A 295 4.20 15.13 -14.58
C GLY A 295 3.47 16.40 -14.12
N GLY A 296 2.77 16.32 -12.97
CA GLY A 296 2.04 17.45 -12.39
C GLY A 296 0.68 17.72 -13.03
N LEU A 297 0.11 18.85 -12.66
CA LEU A 297 -1.13 19.37 -13.22
C LEU A 297 -0.88 19.93 -14.62
N SER A 298 -1.89 19.83 -15.48
CA SER A 298 -1.82 20.43 -16.83
C SER A 298 -2.07 21.94 -16.77
N ASP A 299 -1.06 22.75 -17.09
CA ASP A 299 -1.14 24.23 -17.05
C ASP A 299 -2.28 24.78 -17.92
N ASN A 300 -2.67 24.05 -18.97
CA ASN A 300 -3.68 24.52 -19.92
C ASN A 300 -5.11 24.11 -19.55
N SER A 301 -5.28 23.17 -18.62
CA SER A 301 -6.61 22.58 -18.36
C SER A 301 -6.93 22.34 -16.90
N ALA A 302 -5.94 22.28 -16.02
CA ALA A 302 -6.18 21.97 -14.62
C ALA A 302 -6.67 23.18 -13.82
N SER A 303 -7.53 22.92 -12.83
CA SER A 303 -7.80 23.86 -11.73
C SER A 303 -6.93 23.48 -10.54
N PRO A 304 -5.94 24.30 -10.15
CA PRO A 304 -5.11 24.00 -8.98
C PRO A 304 -5.91 23.94 -7.68
N SER A 305 -7.03 24.67 -7.57
CA SER A 305 -7.90 24.69 -6.39
C SER A 305 -8.72 23.41 -6.21
N ALA A 306 -8.71 22.49 -7.20
CA ALA A 306 -9.62 21.35 -7.24
C ALA A 306 -8.89 20.05 -7.54
N VAL A 307 -8.00 19.65 -6.64
CA VAL A 307 -7.38 18.34 -6.59
C VAL A 307 -8.15 17.51 -5.57
N TYR A 308 -8.73 16.40 -6.02
CA TYR A 308 -9.54 15.51 -5.18
C TYR A 308 -8.89 14.14 -5.05
N VAL A 309 -8.99 13.53 -3.86
CA VAL A 309 -8.62 12.14 -3.63
C VAL A 309 -9.85 11.38 -3.17
N PHE A 310 -10.28 10.39 -3.95
CA PHE A 310 -11.38 9.50 -3.64
C PHE A 310 -10.82 8.24 -2.98
N ARG A 311 -11.30 7.93 -1.77
CA ARG A 311 -10.82 6.84 -0.95
C ARG A 311 -11.94 6.21 -0.13
N TYR A 312 -11.84 4.92 0.13
CA TYR A 312 -12.66 4.27 1.14
C TYR A 312 -11.92 4.27 2.48
N GLU A 313 -12.51 4.93 3.47
CA GLU A 313 -11.98 4.97 4.84
C GLU A 313 -12.87 4.15 5.77
N PRO A 314 -12.31 3.59 6.87
CA PRO A 314 -13.14 3.03 7.91
C PRO A 314 -14.14 4.06 8.41
N THR A 315 -15.37 3.59 8.63
CA THR A 315 -16.50 4.44 9.02
C THR A 315 -16.21 5.26 10.27
N GLU A 316 -15.49 4.68 11.24
CA GLU A 316 -15.11 5.41 12.46
C GLU A 316 -14.14 6.56 12.20
N LEU A 317 -13.23 6.40 11.24
CA LEU A 317 -12.32 7.46 10.82
C LEU A 317 -13.06 8.54 10.04
N ALA A 318 -13.93 8.14 9.11
CA ALA A 318 -14.72 9.08 8.32
C ALA A 318 -15.57 10.01 9.19
N ARG A 319 -16.08 9.52 10.34
CA ARG A 319 -16.83 10.33 11.32
C ARG A 319 -15.96 11.33 12.11
N GLN A 320 -14.65 11.09 12.21
CA GLN A 320 -13.72 11.95 12.95
C GLN A 320 -13.13 13.07 12.08
N LEU A 321 -13.36 13.02 10.76
CA LEU A 321 -12.87 14.05 9.85
C LEU A 321 -13.57 15.38 10.13
N PRO A 322 -12.83 16.50 10.19
CA PRO A 322 -13.42 17.81 10.40
C PRO A 322 -14.33 18.19 9.21
N PRO A 323 -15.53 18.73 9.48
CA PRO A 323 -16.40 19.24 8.43
C PRO A 323 -15.75 20.42 7.72
N VAL A 324 -16.05 20.60 6.43
CA VAL A 324 -15.56 21.77 5.68
C VAL A 324 -16.32 23.03 6.14
N PRO A 325 -15.65 24.09 6.66
CA PRO A 325 -16.28 25.21 7.36
C PRO A 325 -17.34 25.97 6.53
N ASP A 326 -17.11 26.17 5.23
CA ASP A 326 -17.99 26.94 4.35
C ASP A 326 -19.13 26.12 3.71
N ARG A 327 -19.21 24.81 3.99
CA ARG A 327 -20.11 23.88 3.31
C ARG A 327 -20.88 22.95 4.25
N ALA A 328 -20.77 23.16 5.57
CA ALA A 328 -21.61 22.45 6.52
C ALA A 328 -23.02 23.07 6.44
N PRO A 329 -24.06 22.36 5.97
CA PRO A 329 -25.41 22.83 6.09
C PRO A 329 -25.73 22.95 7.59
N GLU A 330 -26.15 24.13 8.01
CA GLU A 330 -26.56 24.38 9.40
C GLU A 330 -27.63 23.35 9.80
N GLY A 331 -27.36 22.56 10.82
CA GLY A 331 -28.31 21.61 11.40
C GLY A 331 -28.29 20.20 10.79
N ARG A 332 -27.34 19.82 9.98
CA ARG A 332 -27.23 18.45 9.45
C ARG A 332 -26.31 17.59 10.32
N GLU A 333 -26.85 16.52 10.86
CA GLU A 333 -26.01 15.41 11.35
C GLU A 333 -25.08 14.95 10.22
N PRO A 334 -23.81 14.61 10.52
CA PRO A 334 -22.92 14.01 9.52
C PRO A 334 -23.70 12.89 8.83
N PRO A 335 -23.60 12.73 7.50
CA PRO A 335 -24.40 11.78 6.77
C PRO A 335 -24.39 10.46 7.52
N SER A 336 -25.57 10.08 8.04
CA SER A 336 -25.75 8.79 8.67
C SER A 336 -25.28 7.82 7.61
N ALA A 337 -24.14 7.15 7.88
CA ALA A 337 -23.59 6.14 7.01
C ALA A 337 -24.78 5.28 6.60
N GLY A 338 -25.23 5.45 5.34
CA GLY A 338 -26.40 4.76 4.85
C GLY A 338 -26.25 3.30 5.25
N THR A 339 -27.31 2.68 5.65
CA THR A 339 -27.47 1.35 6.24
C THR A 339 -26.74 0.19 5.51
N SER A 340 -25.67 0.49 4.80
CA SER A 340 -24.67 -0.46 4.38
C SER A 340 -23.86 -0.79 5.61
N ALA A 341 -24.11 -1.93 6.21
CA ALA A 341 -23.32 -2.56 7.26
C ALA A 341 -21.89 -2.85 6.76
N GLY A 342 -21.20 -1.84 6.24
CA GLY A 342 -19.85 -1.88 5.72
C GLY A 342 -18.90 -1.18 6.69
N LEU A 343 -17.83 -1.85 7.04
CA LEU A 343 -16.74 -1.31 7.83
C LEU A 343 -16.04 -0.10 7.17
N MET A 344 -16.39 0.25 5.93
CA MET A 344 -15.75 1.27 5.09
C MET A 344 -16.76 2.28 4.54
N SER A 345 -16.41 3.55 4.54
CA SER A 345 -17.20 4.66 4.01
C SER A 345 -16.42 5.41 2.93
N PRO A 346 -17.07 5.81 1.81
CA PRO A 346 -16.41 6.62 0.79
C PRO A 346 -16.16 8.04 1.29
N VAL A 347 -14.95 8.54 1.07
CA VAL A 347 -14.51 9.88 1.44
C VAL A 347 -13.86 10.54 0.24
N VAL A 348 -14.16 11.81 0.02
CA VAL A 348 -13.51 12.66 -0.96
C VAL A 348 -12.72 13.75 -0.24
N TYR A 349 -11.40 13.71 -0.38
CA TYR A 349 -10.52 14.75 0.13
C TYR A 349 -10.28 15.79 -0.95
N ASN A 350 -10.30 17.07 -0.57
CA ASN A 350 -9.98 18.18 -1.45
C ASN A 350 -8.70 18.88 -1.00
N LEU A 351 -7.83 19.20 -1.96
CA LEU A 351 -6.64 20.01 -1.75
C LEU A 351 -6.64 21.18 -2.75
N ASP A 352 -6.49 22.39 -2.23
CA ASP A 352 -6.32 23.62 -3.01
C ASP A 352 -4.83 23.95 -3.15
N LEU A 353 -4.24 23.63 -4.30
CA LEU A 353 -2.84 23.94 -4.62
C LEU A 353 -2.63 25.37 -5.13
N SER A 354 -3.67 26.22 -5.15
CA SER A 354 -3.50 27.67 -5.41
C SER A 354 -2.82 28.35 -4.23
N ASP A 355 -2.98 27.80 -3.01
CA ASP A 355 -2.26 28.25 -1.83
C ASP A 355 -0.88 27.56 -1.77
N PRO A 356 0.23 28.33 -1.73
CA PRO A 356 1.57 27.76 -1.59
C PRO A 356 1.74 26.89 -0.32
N GLY A 357 1.00 27.18 0.76
CA GLY A 357 1.01 26.37 1.99
C GLY A 357 0.51 24.95 1.77
N SER A 358 -0.36 24.73 0.81
CA SER A 358 -0.94 23.42 0.50
C SER A 358 0.07 22.41 -0.07
N PHE A 359 1.20 22.85 -0.62
CA PHE A 359 2.27 21.94 -1.02
C PHE A 359 2.88 21.21 0.18
N PHE A 360 2.95 21.86 1.36
CA PHE A 360 3.39 21.19 2.59
C PHE A 360 2.34 20.19 3.09
N LEU A 361 1.05 20.46 2.86
CA LEU A 361 -0.02 19.52 3.18
C LEU A 361 0.00 18.31 2.22
N ALA A 362 0.20 18.55 0.91
CA ALA A 362 0.36 17.50 -0.09
C ALA A 362 1.50 16.53 0.28
N ARG A 363 2.63 17.07 0.78
CA ARG A 363 3.79 16.26 1.21
C ARG A 363 3.53 15.46 2.48
N ARG A 364 2.55 15.82 3.28
CA ARG A 364 2.13 15.06 4.48
C ARG A 364 1.00 14.08 4.19
N PHE A 365 0.19 14.35 3.17
CA PHE A 365 -0.91 13.47 2.80
C PHE A 365 -0.39 12.23 2.10
N VAL A 366 -0.54 11.07 2.73
CA VAL A 366 -0.08 9.79 2.18
C VAL A 366 -1.16 9.16 1.32
N VAL A 367 -0.80 8.83 0.10
CA VAL A 367 -1.61 8.07 -0.85
C VAL A 367 -1.70 6.61 -0.39
N GLN A 368 -2.87 6.00 -0.54
CA GLN A 368 -3.12 4.61 -0.17
C GLN A 368 -3.49 3.78 -1.40
N ASP A 369 -3.41 2.45 -1.25
CA ASP A 369 -3.81 1.54 -2.32
C ASP A 369 -5.27 1.74 -2.72
N GLY A 370 -5.49 1.80 -4.03
CA GLY A 370 -6.83 2.02 -4.60
C GLY A 370 -7.26 3.48 -4.67
N ASP A 371 -6.44 4.45 -4.25
CA ASP A 371 -6.77 5.87 -4.36
C ASP A 371 -6.99 6.30 -5.80
N ILE A 372 -8.01 7.16 -6.00
CA ILE A 372 -8.21 7.87 -7.25
C ILE A 372 -7.95 9.36 -7.00
N ILE A 373 -6.85 9.86 -7.55
CA ILE A 373 -6.49 11.27 -7.55
C ILE A 373 -7.12 11.89 -8.79
N TYR A 374 -8.05 12.79 -8.62
CA TYR A 374 -8.75 13.47 -9.71
C TYR A 374 -8.42 14.96 -9.71
N VAL A 375 -7.83 15.43 -10.80
CA VAL A 375 -7.56 16.85 -11.04
C VAL A 375 -8.70 17.40 -11.90
N ALA A 376 -9.48 18.33 -11.35
CA ALA A 376 -10.58 18.93 -12.07
C ALA A 376 -10.10 19.88 -13.17
N ASN A 377 -10.90 20.02 -14.23
CA ASN A 377 -10.66 21.00 -15.25
C ASN A 377 -11.02 22.42 -14.73
N ALA A 378 -10.22 23.42 -15.10
CA ALA A 378 -10.58 24.81 -14.90
C ALA A 378 -11.79 25.18 -15.79
N ASP A 379 -12.71 25.96 -15.26
CA ASP A 379 -13.91 26.38 -16.00
C ASP A 379 -13.57 27.10 -17.31
N PHE A 380 -12.47 27.86 -17.33
CA PHE A 380 -11.98 28.54 -18.51
C PHE A 380 -11.37 27.63 -19.59
N ALA A 381 -10.93 26.40 -19.23
CA ALA A 381 -10.39 25.45 -20.21
C ALA A 381 -11.45 25.01 -21.23
N ASN A 382 -12.71 25.01 -20.85
CA ASN A 382 -13.82 24.75 -21.76
C ASN A 382 -14.02 25.90 -22.76
N ALA A 383 -13.87 27.16 -22.31
CA ALA A 383 -13.92 28.35 -23.20
C ALA A 383 -12.78 28.35 -24.22
N GLN A 384 -11.57 27.95 -23.84
CA GLN A 384 -10.45 27.81 -24.79
C GLN A 384 -10.67 26.75 -25.85
N LYS A 385 -11.29 25.62 -25.51
CA LYS A 385 -11.67 24.58 -26.51
C LYS A 385 -12.66 25.15 -27.52
N VAL A 386 -13.64 25.91 -27.07
CA VAL A 386 -14.60 26.61 -27.93
C VAL A 386 -13.86 27.60 -28.86
N LEU A 387 -13.00 28.45 -28.31
CA LEU A 387 -12.22 29.41 -29.07
C LEU A 387 -11.31 28.74 -30.12
N ARG A 388 -10.67 27.62 -29.80
CA ARG A 388 -9.86 26.87 -30.77
C ARG A 388 -10.68 26.32 -31.92
N VAL A 389 -11.90 25.79 -31.64
CA VAL A 389 -12.81 25.32 -32.69
C VAL A 389 -13.24 26.49 -33.58
N PHE A 390 -13.58 27.63 -32.99
CA PHE A 390 -13.89 28.85 -33.77
C PHE A 390 -12.69 29.35 -34.60
N ALA A 391 -11.49 29.39 -34.04
CA ALA A 391 -10.30 29.78 -34.76
C ALA A 391 -9.98 28.82 -35.93
N SER A 392 -10.22 27.51 -35.75
CA SER A 392 -9.99 26.53 -36.83
C SER A 392 -11.00 26.63 -37.97
N VAL A 393 -12.21 27.12 -37.69
CA VAL A 393 -13.25 27.32 -38.72
C VAL A 393 -13.10 28.68 -39.42
N LEU A 394 -12.63 29.73 -38.72
CA LEU A 394 -12.50 31.08 -39.25
C LEU A 394 -11.22 31.31 -40.06
N THR A 395 -10.13 30.59 -39.76
CA THR A 395 -8.84 30.73 -40.45
C THR A 395 -8.89 30.40 -41.95
N PRO A 396 -9.58 29.34 -42.43
CA PRO A 396 -9.67 29.10 -43.88
C PRO A 396 -10.53 30.13 -44.61
N ALA A 397 -11.55 30.72 -43.96
CA ALA A 397 -12.39 31.76 -44.58
C ALA A 397 -11.65 33.08 -44.81
N ALA A 398 -10.72 33.45 -43.94
CA ALA A 398 -9.88 34.64 -44.10
C ALA A 398 -8.83 34.48 -45.18
N ALA A 399 -8.32 33.25 -45.39
CA ALA A 399 -7.35 32.95 -46.44
C ALA A 399 -7.99 32.99 -47.83
N THR A 400 -9.24 32.51 -47.99
CA THR A 400 -9.97 32.54 -49.24
C THR A 400 -10.38 33.97 -49.64
N LEU A 401 -10.72 34.83 -48.69
CA LEU A 401 -11.03 36.26 -48.94
C LEU A 401 -9.80 37.04 -49.42
N ARG A 402 -8.59 36.75 -48.96
CA ARG A 402 -7.36 37.35 -49.44
C ARG A 402 -7.03 36.92 -50.87
N LEU A 403 -7.20 35.65 -51.22
CA LEU A 403 -7.00 35.16 -52.58
C LEU A 403 -7.96 35.76 -53.59
N ILE A 404 -9.20 36.10 -53.21
CA ILE A 404 -10.18 36.74 -54.10
C ILE A 404 -9.86 38.21 -54.26
N ASN A 405 -9.27 38.89 -53.26
CA ASN A 405 -8.90 40.29 -53.36
C ASN A 405 -7.57 40.53 -54.14
N ASP A 406 -6.70 39.52 -54.21
CA ASP A 406 -5.45 39.56 -54.99
C ASP A 406 -5.66 39.17 -56.49
N LEU A 407 -6.87 38.74 -56.87
CA LEU A 407 -7.24 38.37 -58.24
C LEU A 407 -8.13 39.41 -58.96
N ASN A 408 -8.44 40.56 -58.33
CA ASN A 408 -9.11 41.71 -58.91
C ASN A 408 -8.18 42.91 -58.95
#